data_3fe2e5d61b9dbcffb651585ee63b5bfb
#
_entry.id   3fe2e5d61b9dbcffb651585ee63b5bfb
#
_cell.length_a   1.000
_cell.length_b   1.000
_cell.length_c   1.000
_cell.angle_alpha   90.00
_cell.angle_beta   90.00
_cell.angle_gamma   90.00
#
_symmetry.space_group_name_H-M   'P 1'
#
loop_
_entity.id
_entity.type
_entity.pdbx_description
1 polymer ?
#
loop_
_entity_poly.entity_id
_entity_poly.type
_entity_poly.pdbx_seq_one_letter_code
_entity_poly.pdbx_strand_id
1 'polypeptide(L)'
;MARFGRLDVAVNNAATEGAVGPITDQTAESFAKTFDTNVLGVVLSMKHEVRAMQAQGSGSIVNISSTYGHEGAAGASIYVSAKHAVEGLTKSVALETAKSGIRVNAVAPGPTDTGMLTRFTGTAENKAALVAQVPLDRLGLSEEVADSIVFIASDGAKWITGEVLNVDGGMTAN
;
A
#
# COMPACT_ATOMS: atom_id res chain seq x y z
N MET A 1 -3.73 22.36 3.22
CA MET A 1 -4.05 23.35 4.27
C MET A 1 -4.42 24.74 3.69
N ALA A 2 -3.59 25.34 2.83
CA ALA A 2 -3.82 26.71 2.34
C ALA A 2 -5.18 26.96 1.67
N ARG A 3 -5.75 25.96 0.96
CA ARG A 3 -7.01 26.13 0.23
C ARG A 3 -8.26 25.81 1.07
N PHE A 4 -8.22 24.74 1.89
CA PHE A 4 -9.40 24.23 2.58
C PHE A 4 -9.30 24.33 4.11
N GLY A 5 -8.15 24.72 4.65
CA GLY A 5 -7.92 24.87 6.09
C GLY A 5 -7.80 23.54 6.86
N ARG A 6 -8.08 22.40 6.23
CA ARG A 6 -8.10 21.08 6.86
C ARG A 6 -7.63 19.95 5.92
N LEU A 7 -7.28 18.79 6.52
CA LEU A 7 -6.94 17.57 5.84
C LEU A 7 -7.73 16.41 6.47
N ASP A 8 -8.78 15.93 5.80
CA ASP A 8 -9.66 14.90 6.34
C ASP A 8 -9.20 13.49 6.00
N VAL A 9 -8.72 13.31 4.78
CA VAL A 9 -8.24 12.03 4.25
C VAL A 9 -6.91 12.24 3.55
N ALA A 10 -5.98 11.33 3.78
CA ALA A 10 -4.74 11.21 3.03
C ALA A 10 -4.59 9.80 2.46
N VAL A 11 -4.13 9.69 1.21
CA VAL A 11 -3.86 8.40 0.56
C VAL A 11 -2.42 8.38 0.05
N ASN A 12 -1.59 7.52 0.65
CA ASN A 12 -0.19 7.33 0.29
C ASN A 12 -0.08 6.21 -0.75
N ASN A 13 -0.22 6.58 -2.02
CA ASN A 13 -0.27 5.64 -3.15
C ASN A 13 1.03 5.57 -3.97
N ALA A 14 1.88 6.60 -3.95
CA ALA A 14 3.09 6.64 -4.76
C ALA A 14 4.03 5.48 -4.44
N ALA A 15 4.40 4.70 -5.44
CA ALA A 15 5.28 3.54 -5.29
C ALA A 15 5.99 3.18 -6.60
N THR A 16 7.03 2.38 -6.49
CA THR A 16 7.72 1.72 -7.60
C THR A 16 7.82 0.22 -7.34
N GLU A 17 7.79 -0.57 -8.40
CA GLU A 17 8.05 -2.02 -8.37
C GLU A 17 9.50 -2.36 -8.02
N GLY A 18 10.41 -1.38 -8.11
CA GLY A 18 11.84 -1.57 -7.90
C GLY A 18 12.52 -2.39 -9.02
N ALA A 19 13.71 -2.89 -8.72
CA ALA A 19 14.44 -3.78 -9.62
C ALA A 19 13.98 -5.23 -9.39
N VAL A 20 13.42 -5.85 -10.43
CA VAL A 20 13.02 -7.26 -10.42
C VAL A 20 14.24 -8.12 -10.74
N GLY A 21 14.47 -9.16 -9.97
CA GLY A 21 15.59 -10.10 -10.13
C GLY A 21 15.95 -10.80 -8.81
N PRO A 22 16.82 -11.84 -8.87
CA PRO A 22 17.25 -12.56 -7.68
C PRO A 22 18.00 -11.66 -6.70
N ILE A 23 18.04 -12.05 -5.43
CA ILE A 23 18.71 -11.28 -4.37
C ILE A 23 20.20 -11.04 -4.66
N THR A 24 20.85 -11.97 -5.37
CA THR A 24 22.25 -11.86 -5.77
C THR A 24 22.55 -10.71 -6.70
N ASP A 25 21.55 -10.23 -7.43
CA ASP A 25 21.70 -9.14 -8.42
C ASP A 25 21.25 -7.79 -7.85
N GLN A 26 20.73 -7.79 -6.61
CA GLN A 26 20.30 -6.54 -5.96
C GLN A 26 21.52 -5.73 -5.49
N THR A 27 21.41 -4.42 -5.58
CA THR A 27 22.46 -3.49 -5.20
C THR A 27 21.98 -2.50 -4.13
N ALA A 28 22.91 -1.83 -3.45
CA ALA A 28 22.57 -0.75 -2.54
C ALA A 28 21.77 0.37 -3.23
N GLU A 29 22.03 0.63 -4.50
CA GLU A 29 21.33 1.62 -5.31
C GLU A 29 19.87 1.18 -5.58
N SER A 30 19.64 -0.08 -6.00
CA SER A 30 18.31 -0.60 -6.24
C SER A 30 17.47 -0.62 -4.95
N PHE A 31 18.11 -0.97 -3.83
CA PHE A 31 17.50 -0.89 -2.49
C PHE A 31 17.10 0.56 -2.16
N ALA A 32 18.05 1.50 -2.19
CA ALA A 32 17.81 2.90 -1.83
C ALA A 32 16.68 3.50 -2.69
N LYS A 33 16.70 3.32 -4.00
CA LYS A 33 15.69 3.83 -4.92
C LYS A 33 14.28 3.31 -4.58
N THR A 34 14.17 2.02 -4.23
CA THR A 34 12.88 1.41 -3.87
C THR A 34 12.42 1.89 -2.48
N PHE A 35 13.29 1.89 -1.49
CA PHE A 35 12.96 2.28 -0.12
C PHE A 35 12.71 3.78 0.01
N ASP A 36 13.44 4.63 -0.69
CA ASP A 36 13.21 6.08 -0.70
C ASP A 36 11.80 6.42 -1.18
N THR A 37 11.34 5.74 -2.24
CA THR A 37 9.99 5.96 -2.75
C THR A 37 8.93 5.29 -1.88
N ASN A 38 9.06 3.98 -1.64
CA ASN A 38 7.98 3.16 -1.10
C ASN A 38 7.87 3.25 0.43
N VAL A 39 8.95 3.59 1.13
CA VAL A 39 8.99 3.62 2.60
C VAL A 39 9.24 5.03 3.11
N LEU A 40 10.37 5.66 2.76
CA LEU A 40 10.70 7.01 3.24
C LEU A 40 9.65 8.03 2.79
N GLY A 41 9.16 7.93 1.55
CA GLY A 41 8.08 8.76 1.04
C GLY A 41 6.82 8.67 1.91
N VAL A 42 6.40 7.44 2.30
CA VAL A 42 5.25 7.22 3.19
C VAL A 42 5.52 7.78 4.59
N VAL A 43 6.69 7.55 5.16
CA VAL A 43 7.08 8.10 6.48
C VAL A 43 7.00 9.62 6.50
N LEU A 44 7.56 10.28 5.49
CA LEU A 44 7.56 11.74 5.41
C LEU A 44 6.15 12.31 5.17
N SER A 45 5.34 11.65 4.36
CA SER A 45 3.93 12.02 4.16
C SER A 45 3.16 11.92 5.47
N MET A 46 3.17 10.75 6.12
CA MET A 46 2.48 10.53 7.40
C MET A 46 2.95 11.50 8.49
N LYS A 47 4.24 11.85 8.55
CA LYS A 47 4.76 12.86 9.48
C LYS A 47 4.01 14.20 9.37
N HIS A 48 3.70 14.64 8.17
CA HIS A 48 3.01 15.91 7.95
C HIS A 48 1.48 15.77 8.06
N GLU A 49 0.93 14.66 7.60
CA GLU A 49 -0.49 14.32 7.67
C GLU A 49 -0.94 14.20 9.14
N VAL A 50 -0.23 13.42 9.93
CA VAL A 50 -0.50 13.25 11.37
C VAL A 50 -0.44 14.59 12.10
N ARG A 51 0.56 15.43 11.86
CA ARG A 51 0.63 16.76 12.47
C ARG A 51 -0.59 17.63 12.16
N ALA A 52 -1.04 17.62 10.90
CA ALA A 52 -2.21 18.39 10.48
C ALA A 52 -3.49 17.82 11.13
N MET A 53 -3.66 16.50 11.10
CA MET A 53 -4.83 15.81 11.64
C MET A 53 -4.91 15.87 13.17
N GLN A 54 -3.78 15.80 13.87
CA GLN A 54 -3.72 15.99 15.33
C GLN A 54 -4.20 17.39 15.75
N ALA A 55 -3.79 18.44 15.02
CA ALA A 55 -4.24 19.79 15.30
C ALA A 55 -5.75 20.00 15.11
N GLN A 56 -6.40 19.18 14.27
CA GLN A 56 -7.85 19.22 14.03
C GLN A 56 -8.64 18.18 14.83
N GLY A 57 -7.98 17.22 15.49
CA GLY A 57 -8.59 16.17 16.33
C GLY A 57 -9.30 15.07 15.55
N SER A 58 -9.05 14.95 14.24
CA SER A 58 -9.66 13.90 13.39
C SER A 58 -8.88 13.70 12.09
N GLY A 59 -8.96 12.50 11.51
CA GLY A 59 -8.39 12.21 10.20
C GLY A 59 -8.42 10.73 9.84
N SER A 60 -8.20 10.43 8.56
CA SER A 60 -8.05 9.07 8.05
C SER A 60 -6.89 9.01 7.06
N ILE A 61 -5.92 8.13 7.33
CA ILE A 61 -4.77 7.87 6.45
C ILE A 61 -4.90 6.47 5.88
N VAL A 62 -4.73 6.34 4.57
CA VAL A 62 -4.73 5.05 3.87
C VAL A 62 -3.41 4.89 3.12
N ASN A 63 -2.62 3.91 3.55
CA ASN A 63 -1.37 3.55 2.87
C ASN A 63 -1.63 2.43 1.86
N ILE A 64 -1.06 2.51 0.67
CA ILE A 64 -1.20 1.44 -0.32
C ILE A 64 -0.03 0.46 -0.17
N SER A 65 -0.37 -0.72 0.38
CA SER A 65 0.52 -1.88 0.48
C SER A 65 0.46 -2.72 -0.81
N SER A 66 0.45 -4.00 -0.67
CA SER A 66 0.32 -5.05 -1.70
C SER A 66 0.06 -6.38 -0.98
N THR A 67 -0.44 -7.40 -1.65
CA THR A 67 -0.37 -8.79 -1.16
C THR A 67 1.07 -9.16 -0.77
N TYR A 68 2.06 -8.60 -1.45
CA TYR A 68 3.47 -8.75 -1.10
C TYR A 68 3.92 -7.94 0.14
N GLY A 69 3.02 -7.31 0.87
CA GLY A 69 3.25 -6.74 2.19
C GLY A 69 3.22 -7.78 3.32
N HIS A 70 2.69 -8.98 3.05
CA HIS A 70 2.60 -10.12 3.99
C HIS A 70 2.89 -11.47 3.31
N GLU A 71 3.09 -11.50 1.98
CA GLU A 71 3.52 -12.66 1.21
C GLU A 71 4.92 -12.47 0.63
N GLY A 72 5.61 -13.59 0.35
CA GLY A 72 6.88 -13.59 -0.36
C GLY A 72 6.70 -13.66 -1.87
N ALA A 73 7.65 -13.08 -2.63
CA ALA A 73 7.69 -13.21 -4.08
C ALA A 73 9.12 -13.38 -4.57
N ALA A 74 9.40 -14.49 -5.25
CA ALA A 74 10.70 -14.71 -5.86
C ALA A 74 11.01 -13.61 -6.89
N GLY A 75 12.23 -13.06 -6.85
CA GLY A 75 12.65 -11.98 -7.74
C GLY A 75 12.15 -10.59 -7.37
N ALA A 76 11.44 -10.40 -6.25
CA ALA A 76 10.91 -9.12 -5.81
C ALA A 76 11.28 -8.78 -4.35
N SER A 77 12.38 -9.31 -3.83
CA SER A 77 12.73 -9.26 -2.40
C SER A 77 12.76 -7.84 -1.83
N ILE A 78 13.26 -6.84 -2.57
CA ILE A 78 13.32 -5.45 -2.10
C ILE A 78 11.92 -4.83 -2.07
N TYR A 79 11.10 -5.08 -3.08
CA TYR A 79 9.71 -4.62 -3.10
C TYR A 79 8.88 -5.24 -1.97
N VAL A 80 8.98 -6.56 -1.79
CA VAL A 80 8.36 -7.32 -0.68
C VAL A 80 8.74 -6.68 0.66
N SER A 81 10.03 -6.49 0.91
CA SER A 81 10.53 -5.88 2.15
C SER A 81 9.98 -4.47 2.36
N ALA A 82 9.91 -3.65 1.30
CA ALA A 82 9.36 -2.31 1.38
C ALA A 82 7.85 -2.31 1.72
N LYS A 83 7.07 -3.24 1.16
CA LYS A 83 5.63 -3.34 1.44
C LYS A 83 5.35 -3.90 2.84
N HIS A 84 6.15 -4.84 3.35
CA HIS A 84 6.13 -5.24 4.76
C HIS A 84 6.41 -4.05 5.70
N ALA A 85 7.37 -3.19 5.35
CA ALA A 85 7.67 -1.99 6.12
C ALA A 85 6.46 -1.02 6.16
N VAL A 86 5.73 -0.84 5.06
CA VAL A 86 4.52 0.00 5.00
C VAL A 86 3.42 -0.55 5.92
N GLU A 87 3.22 -1.86 5.97
CA GLU A 87 2.24 -2.46 6.89
C GLU A 87 2.65 -2.31 8.37
N GLY A 88 3.93 -2.50 8.67
CA GLY A 88 4.48 -2.24 10.00
C GLY A 88 4.31 -0.78 10.45
N LEU A 89 4.61 0.17 9.55
CA LEU A 89 4.38 1.60 9.77
C LEU A 89 2.90 1.91 10.00
N THR A 90 2.00 1.34 9.20
CA THR A 90 0.56 1.51 9.33
C THR A 90 0.07 1.13 10.72
N LYS A 91 0.45 -0.05 11.20
CA LYS A 91 0.07 -0.57 12.53
C LYS A 91 0.64 0.31 13.66
N SER A 92 1.91 0.69 13.56
CA SER A 92 2.57 1.50 14.59
C SER A 92 1.94 2.89 14.70
N VAL A 93 1.76 3.59 13.56
CA VAL A 93 1.18 4.94 13.56
C VAL A 93 -0.30 4.92 13.94
N ALA A 94 -1.05 3.86 13.61
CA ALA A 94 -2.41 3.68 14.09
C ALA A 94 -2.48 3.69 15.62
N LEU A 95 -1.59 2.94 16.30
CA LEU A 95 -1.52 2.90 17.76
C LEU A 95 -1.11 4.25 18.36
N GLU A 96 -0.18 4.96 17.73
CA GLU A 96 0.30 6.27 18.19
C GLU A 96 -0.79 7.34 18.12
N THR A 97 -1.70 7.26 17.14
CA THR A 97 -2.60 8.36 16.77
C THR A 97 -4.06 8.12 17.13
N ALA A 98 -4.45 6.91 17.52
CA ALA A 98 -5.85 6.54 17.82
C ALA A 98 -6.51 7.48 18.84
N LYS A 99 -5.82 7.86 19.91
CA LYS A 99 -6.34 8.77 20.94
C LYS A 99 -6.54 10.20 20.44
N SER A 100 -5.93 10.55 19.31
CA SER A 100 -6.09 11.85 18.64
C SER A 100 -7.24 11.84 17.61
N GLY A 101 -8.05 10.76 17.56
CA GLY A 101 -9.15 10.63 16.62
C GLY A 101 -8.71 10.37 15.17
N ILE A 102 -7.48 9.87 14.96
CA ILE A 102 -6.94 9.58 13.64
C ILE A 102 -6.93 8.07 13.43
N ARG A 103 -7.43 7.62 12.29
CA ARG A 103 -7.34 6.23 11.84
C ARG A 103 -6.25 6.10 10.78
N VAL A 104 -5.49 5.02 10.85
CA VAL A 104 -4.45 4.70 9.87
C VAL A 104 -4.62 3.26 9.47
N ASN A 105 -4.86 3.01 8.18
CA ASN A 105 -5.06 1.66 7.63
C ASN A 105 -4.24 1.50 6.35
N ALA A 106 -4.11 0.27 5.89
CA ALA A 106 -3.56 -0.03 4.58
C ALA A 106 -4.60 -0.76 3.72
N VAL A 107 -4.48 -0.57 2.41
CA VAL A 107 -5.12 -1.43 1.40
C VAL A 107 -3.99 -2.21 0.72
N ALA A 108 -4.17 -3.51 0.59
CA ALA A 108 -3.21 -4.44 -0.03
C ALA A 108 -3.83 -5.02 -1.33
N PRO A 109 -3.61 -4.37 -2.47
CA PRO A 109 -4.08 -4.89 -3.74
C PRO A 109 -3.34 -6.16 -4.15
N GLY A 110 -4.07 -7.08 -4.77
CA GLY A 110 -3.52 -8.14 -5.60
C GLY A 110 -3.15 -7.64 -7.01
N PRO A 111 -2.97 -8.57 -7.97
CA PRO A 111 -2.66 -8.21 -9.34
C PRO A 111 -3.77 -7.36 -9.96
N THR A 112 -3.46 -6.08 -10.18
CA THR A 112 -4.39 -5.07 -10.71
C THR A 112 -3.92 -4.62 -12.08
N ASP A 113 -4.82 -4.45 -13.04
CA ASP A 113 -4.49 -4.08 -14.42
C ASP A 113 -3.99 -2.63 -14.51
N THR A 114 -2.69 -2.46 -14.44
CA THR A 114 -2.00 -1.17 -14.39
C THR A 114 -0.68 -1.23 -15.17
N GLY A 115 -0.15 -0.06 -15.52
CA GLY A 115 1.19 0.03 -16.11
C GLY A 115 2.30 -0.52 -15.21
N MET A 116 2.16 -0.46 -13.88
CA MET A 116 3.10 -1.07 -12.94
C MET A 116 3.12 -2.59 -13.09
N LEU A 117 1.95 -3.25 -13.16
CA LEU A 117 1.86 -4.69 -13.36
C LEU A 117 2.51 -5.11 -14.67
N THR A 118 2.30 -4.37 -15.75
CA THR A 118 2.91 -4.65 -17.06
C THR A 118 4.45 -4.60 -16.98
N ARG A 119 5.02 -3.61 -16.28
CA ARG A 119 6.49 -3.54 -16.07
C ARG A 119 7.00 -4.66 -15.16
N PHE A 120 6.25 -4.97 -14.09
CA PHE A 120 6.61 -6.02 -13.13
C PHE A 120 6.64 -7.40 -13.78
N THR A 121 5.64 -7.75 -14.58
CA THR A 121 5.55 -9.07 -15.22
C THR A 121 6.46 -9.20 -16.44
N GLY A 122 6.70 -8.11 -17.16
CA GLY A 122 7.56 -8.03 -18.35
C GLY A 122 7.01 -8.75 -19.57
N THR A 123 6.32 -9.88 -19.43
CA THR A 123 5.78 -10.68 -20.54
C THR A 123 4.31 -11.04 -20.33
N ALA A 124 3.62 -11.39 -21.43
CA ALA A 124 2.23 -11.86 -21.39
C ALA A 124 2.08 -13.21 -20.65
N GLU A 125 3.07 -14.08 -20.78
CA GLU A 125 3.11 -15.39 -20.11
C GLU A 125 3.21 -15.22 -18.59
N ASN A 126 4.09 -14.35 -18.12
CA ASN A 126 4.21 -14.05 -16.69
C ASN A 126 2.93 -13.40 -16.14
N LYS A 127 2.31 -12.51 -16.93
CA LYS A 127 1.02 -11.90 -16.57
C LYS A 127 -0.07 -12.96 -16.43
N ALA A 128 -0.18 -13.89 -17.39
CA ALA A 128 -1.13 -15.00 -17.35
C ALA A 128 -0.86 -15.95 -16.17
N ALA A 129 0.41 -16.28 -15.89
CA ALA A 129 0.78 -17.11 -14.74
C ALA A 129 0.41 -16.44 -13.39
N LEU A 130 0.46 -15.12 -13.32
CA LEU A 130 0.03 -14.38 -12.13
C LEU A 130 -1.51 -14.38 -12.00
N VAL A 131 -2.25 -14.21 -13.10
CA VAL A 131 -3.72 -14.27 -13.10
C VAL A 131 -4.20 -15.65 -12.63
N ALA A 132 -3.53 -16.72 -13.04
CA ALA A 132 -3.87 -18.09 -12.64
C ALA A 132 -3.74 -18.37 -11.12
N GLN A 133 -3.07 -17.48 -10.36
CA GLN A 133 -2.99 -17.55 -8.91
C GLN A 133 -4.15 -16.82 -8.21
N VAL A 134 -4.96 -16.08 -8.95
CA VAL A 134 -6.10 -15.33 -8.40
C VAL A 134 -7.36 -16.19 -8.44
N PRO A 135 -7.99 -16.54 -7.32
CA PRO A 135 -9.21 -17.36 -7.31
C PRO A 135 -10.37 -16.82 -8.13
N LEU A 136 -10.50 -15.48 -8.27
CA LEU A 136 -11.51 -14.88 -9.15
C LEU A 136 -11.13 -14.92 -10.64
N ASP A 137 -9.99 -15.56 -11.01
CA ASP A 137 -9.53 -15.83 -12.37
C ASP A 137 -9.44 -14.60 -13.29
N ARG A 138 -9.12 -13.45 -12.72
CA ARG A 138 -8.91 -12.19 -13.45
C ARG A 138 -8.03 -11.21 -12.67
N LEU A 139 -7.54 -10.21 -13.36
CA LEU A 139 -6.97 -9.04 -12.72
C LEU A 139 -8.06 -8.20 -12.03
N GLY A 140 -7.70 -7.54 -10.94
CA GLY A 140 -8.49 -6.47 -10.38
C GLY A 140 -8.46 -5.22 -11.29
N LEU A 141 -9.47 -4.38 -11.18
CA LEU A 141 -9.51 -3.06 -11.80
C LEU A 141 -9.07 -1.98 -10.81
N SER A 142 -8.49 -0.89 -11.30
CA SER A 142 -8.09 0.24 -10.45
C SER A 142 -9.28 0.81 -9.69
N GLU A 143 -10.46 0.81 -10.27
CA GLU A 143 -11.71 1.27 -9.68
C GLU A 143 -12.13 0.40 -8.49
N GLU A 144 -11.95 -0.91 -8.55
CA GLU A 144 -12.29 -1.84 -7.45
C GLU A 144 -11.38 -1.62 -6.23
N VAL A 145 -10.11 -1.31 -6.48
CA VAL A 145 -9.17 -0.91 -5.42
C VAL A 145 -9.56 0.46 -4.86
N ALA A 146 -9.90 1.42 -5.72
CA ALA A 146 -10.30 2.76 -5.31
C ALA A 146 -11.56 2.76 -4.45
N ASP A 147 -12.56 1.94 -4.77
CA ASP A 147 -13.79 1.79 -3.97
C ASP A 147 -13.46 1.30 -2.54
N SER A 148 -12.52 0.36 -2.43
CA SER A 148 -12.05 -0.13 -1.14
C SER A 148 -11.31 0.94 -0.33
N ILE A 149 -10.50 1.79 -1.01
CA ILE A 149 -9.83 2.94 -0.39
C ILE A 149 -10.86 3.95 0.11
N VAL A 150 -11.88 4.26 -0.68
CA VAL A 150 -12.97 5.18 -0.30
C VAL A 150 -13.73 4.64 0.91
N PHE A 151 -14.05 3.35 0.93
CA PHE A 151 -14.71 2.72 2.08
C PHE A 151 -13.87 2.85 3.36
N ILE A 152 -12.60 2.41 3.33
CA ILE A 152 -11.74 2.40 4.54
C ILE A 152 -11.42 3.82 5.02
N ALA A 153 -11.42 4.81 4.13
CA ALA A 153 -11.25 6.23 4.46
C ALA A 153 -12.49 6.87 5.10
N SER A 154 -13.69 6.36 4.78
CA SER A 154 -14.98 6.95 5.15
C SER A 154 -15.40 6.70 6.60
N ASP A 155 -16.49 7.34 7.02
CA ASP A 155 -17.14 7.11 8.32
C ASP A 155 -17.75 5.71 8.44
N GLY A 156 -17.99 5.00 7.34
CA GLY A 156 -18.37 3.60 7.33
C GLY A 156 -17.36 2.68 8.02
N ALA A 157 -16.09 3.11 8.06
CA ALA A 157 -14.97 2.38 8.65
C ALA A 157 -14.46 2.98 9.99
N LYS A 158 -15.27 3.77 10.69
CA LYS A 158 -14.84 4.52 11.89
C LYS A 158 -14.35 3.66 13.08
N TRP A 159 -14.60 2.37 13.07
CA TRP A 159 -14.09 1.41 14.08
C TRP A 159 -12.93 0.56 13.57
N ILE A 160 -12.36 0.92 12.41
CA ILE A 160 -11.25 0.21 11.76
C ILE A 160 -10.01 1.10 11.80
N THR A 161 -8.95 0.65 12.48
CA THR A 161 -7.62 1.29 12.48
C THR A 161 -6.55 0.24 12.72
N GLY A 162 -5.39 0.40 12.06
CA GLY A 162 -4.28 -0.56 12.07
C GLY A 162 -4.51 -1.78 11.18
N GLU A 163 -5.56 -1.78 10.37
CA GLU A 163 -5.95 -2.89 9.50
C GLU A 163 -5.21 -2.85 8.16
N VAL A 164 -5.00 -4.03 7.58
CA VAL A 164 -4.53 -4.23 6.21
C VAL A 164 -5.63 -4.95 5.44
N LEU A 165 -6.38 -4.19 4.65
CA LEU A 165 -7.50 -4.72 3.86
C LEU A 165 -6.99 -5.31 2.55
N ASN A 166 -7.09 -6.63 2.40
CA ASN A 166 -6.77 -7.31 1.14
C ASN A 166 -7.86 -7.07 0.09
N VAL A 167 -7.42 -6.66 -1.12
CA VAL A 167 -8.27 -6.45 -2.30
C VAL A 167 -7.61 -7.17 -3.48
N ASP A 168 -7.68 -8.50 -3.48
CA ASP A 168 -6.78 -9.37 -4.22
C ASP A 168 -7.47 -10.53 -4.98
N GLY A 169 -8.79 -10.53 -5.02
CA GLY A 169 -9.55 -11.59 -5.65
C GLY A 169 -9.42 -12.96 -4.97
N GLY A 170 -9.05 -12.97 -3.68
CA GLY A 170 -8.88 -14.18 -2.88
C GLY A 170 -7.47 -14.77 -2.93
N MET A 171 -6.49 -14.10 -3.53
CA MET A 171 -5.13 -14.61 -3.73
C MET A 171 -4.44 -14.99 -2.39
N THR A 172 -4.73 -14.27 -1.31
CA THR A 172 -4.13 -14.50 0.02
C THR A 172 -5.11 -15.11 1.04
N ALA A 173 -6.21 -15.69 0.60
CA ALA A 173 -7.23 -16.30 1.48
C ALA A 173 -6.86 -17.71 1.99
N ASN A 174 -5.59 -17.98 2.33
CA ASN A 174 -5.07 -19.27 2.81
C ASN A 174 -5.06 -19.35 4.33
#